data_de54d5f6eb3e12fe22394f6482f30990
#
_entry.id   de54d5f6eb3e12fe22394f6482f30990
#
_cell.length_a   1.000
_cell.length_b   1.000
_cell.length_c   1.000
_cell.angle_alpha   90.00
_cell.angle_beta   90.00
_cell.angle_gamma   90.00
#
_symmetry.space_group_name_H-M   'P 1'
#
loop_
_entity.id
_entity.type
_entity.pdbx_description
1 polymer ?
#
loop_
_entity_poly.entity_id
_entity_poly.type
_entity_poly.pdbx_seq_one_letter_code
_entity_poly.pdbx_strand_id
1 'polypeptide(L)'
;MFWNLTTTALFVIAALVLYRLWPAISAALKRFDAANRARIETQLRDRWDRQAHFRHTLDVAQEQVEDVVEVADTDPRTGTPVTRYAFEGIWYATRDEAERIRAQKIGDIARGFYRDLPAALAARREDGKLGN
;
A
#
# COMPACT_ATOMS: atom_id res chain seq x y z
N MET A 1 5.64 54.03 -40.17
CA MET A 1 6.44 54.36 -39.01
C MET A 1 5.62 54.39 -37.69
N PHE A 2 4.30 54.53 -37.74
CA PHE A 2 3.41 54.57 -36.55
C PHE A 2 3.10 53.24 -35.90
N TRP A 3 3.21 52.11 -36.60
CA TRP A 3 2.89 50.78 -36.07
C TRP A 3 3.89 50.27 -35.05
N ASN A 4 5.16 50.73 -35.12
CA ASN A 4 6.17 50.33 -34.15
C ASN A 4 5.99 51.02 -32.78
N LEU A 5 5.44 52.22 -32.72
CA LEU A 5 5.20 53.00 -31.51
C LEU A 5 4.04 52.41 -30.67
N THR A 6 2.94 52.00 -31.34
CA THR A 6 1.78 51.39 -30.67
C THR A 6 2.10 50.00 -30.12
N THR A 7 2.83 49.18 -30.88
CA THR A 7 3.28 47.86 -30.40
C THR A 7 4.23 47.96 -29.23
N THR A 8 5.18 48.92 -29.29
CA THR A 8 6.12 49.14 -28.16
C THR A 8 5.39 49.64 -26.91
N ALA A 9 4.44 50.54 -27.05
CA ALA A 9 3.61 51.01 -25.93
C ALA A 9 2.80 49.87 -25.31
N LEU A 10 2.22 48.97 -26.12
CA LEU A 10 1.48 47.80 -25.65
C LEU A 10 2.35 46.81 -24.87
N PHE A 11 3.60 46.58 -25.34
CA PHE A 11 4.55 45.73 -24.61
C PHE A 11 4.98 46.33 -23.25
N VAL A 12 5.19 47.63 -23.19
CA VAL A 12 5.54 48.33 -21.95
C VAL A 12 4.39 48.28 -20.96
N ILE A 13 3.14 48.48 -21.41
CA ILE A 13 1.96 48.38 -20.55
C ILE A 13 1.80 46.92 -20.03
N ALA A 14 1.94 45.93 -20.91
CA ALA A 14 1.87 44.52 -20.51
C ALA A 14 2.95 44.16 -19.50
N ALA A 15 4.19 44.61 -19.68
CA ALA A 15 5.28 44.39 -18.75
C ALA A 15 5.02 45.05 -17.38
N LEU A 16 4.49 46.26 -17.35
CA LEU A 16 4.10 46.96 -16.14
C LEU A 16 2.96 46.25 -15.39
N VAL A 17 1.97 45.74 -16.10
CA VAL A 17 0.87 44.95 -15.52
C VAL A 17 1.39 43.66 -14.95
N LEU A 18 2.23 42.92 -15.69
CA LEU A 18 2.88 41.71 -15.22
C LEU A 18 3.74 41.96 -13.98
N TYR A 19 4.51 43.03 -13.98
CA TYR A 19 5.34 43.40 -12.83
C TYR A 19 4.48 43.70 -11.60
N ARG A 20 3.35 44.39 -11.75
CA ARG A 20 2.40 44.67 -10.67
C ARG A 20 1.70 43.43 -10.16
N LEU A 21 1.38 42.49 -11.04
CA LEU A 21 0.67 41.25 -10.68
C LEU A 21 1.63 40.14 -10.18
N TRP A 22 2.94 40.27 -10.47
CA TRP A 22 3.94 39.27 -10.12
C TRP A 22 3.93 38.82 -8.65
N PRO A 23 3.84 39.71 -7.65
CA PRO A 23 3.79 39.31 -6.24
C PRO A 23 2.52 38.50 -5.91
N ALA A 24 1.37 38.84 -6.53
CA ALA A 24 0.14 38.10 -6.33
C ALA A 24 0.20 36.72 -6.99
N ILE A 25 0.74 36.63 -8.18
CA ILE A 25 0.92 35.37 -8.92
C ILE A 25 1.91 34.46 -8.18
N SER A 26 3.04 35.02 -7.73
CA SER A 26 4.05 34.25 -7.00
C SER A 26 3.53 33.74 -5.65
N ALA A 27 2.71 34.53 -4.95
CA ALA A 27 2.06 34.10 -3.72
C ALA A 27 1.01 32.99 -3.96
N ALA A 28 0.24 33.09 -5.04
CA ALA A 28 -0.71 32.08 -5.43
C ALA A 28 -0.01 30.74 -5.80
N LEU A 29 1.07 30.80 -6.56
CA LEU A 29 1.90 29.63 -6.90
C LEU A 29 2.50 28.98 -5.65
N LYS A 30 3.04 29.75 -4.73
CA LYS A 30 3.59 29.22 -3.47
C LYS A 30 2.51 28.51 -2.62
N ARG A 31 1.29 29.07 -2.57
CA ARG A 31 0.17 28.45 -1.86
C ARG A 31 -0.26 27.14 -2.54
N PHE A 32 -0.31 27.13 -3.85
CA PHE A 32 -0.63 25.93 -4.62
C PHE A 32 0.41 24.83 -4.42
N ASP A 33 1.70 25.17 -4.47
CA ASP A 33 2.79 24.23 -4.21
C ASP A 33 2.75 23.68 -2.78
N ALA A 34 2.48 24.52 -1.79
CA ALA A 34 2.35 24.08 -0.40
C ALA A 34 1.16 23.12 -0.22
N ALA A 35 0.01 23.44 -0.81
CA ALA A 35 -1.17 22.59 -0.76
C ALA A 35 -0.94 21.25 -1.49
N ASN A 36 -0.23 21.27 -2.60
CA ASN A 36 0.10 20.07 -3.37
C ASN A 36 1.09 19.16 -2.61
N ARG A 37 2.11 19.74 -1.98
CA ARG A 37 3.05 18.99 -1.11
C ARG A 37 2.31 18.35 0.06
N ALA A 38 1.46 19.08 0.75
CA ALA A 38 0.67 18.54 1.85
C ALA A 38 -0.23 17.37 1.43
N ARG A 39 -0.83 17.44 0.23
CA ARG A 39 -1.61 16.33 -0.34
C ARG A 39 -0.76 15.11 -0.65
N ILE A 40 0.41 15.32 -1.23
CA ILE A 40 1.35 14.24 -1.56
C ILE A 40 1.86 13.57 -0.28
N GLU A 41 2.23 14.35 0.73
CA GLU A 41 2.68 13.81 2.02
C GLU A 41 1.60 13.00 2.73
N THR A 42 0.34 13.48 2.73
CA THR A 42 -0.78 12.71 3.29
C THR A 42 -1.00 11.39 2.54
N GLN A 43 -0.99 11.43 1.21
CA GLN A 43 -1.14 10.22 0.39
C GLN A 43 0.00 9.21 0.58
N LEU A 44 1.24 9.70 0.74
CA LEU A 44 2.39 8.85 1.04
C LEU A 44 2.25 8.22 2.42
N ARG A 45 1.89 9.01 3.44
CA ARG A 45 1.65 8.50 4.81
C ARG A 45 0.58 7.43 4.82
N ASP A 46 -0.57 7.67 4.17
CA ASP A 46 -1.66 6.69 4.06
C ASP A 46 -1.25 5.40 3.33
N ARG A 47 -0.33 5.48 2.38
CA ARG A 47 0.23 4.29 1.70
C ARG A 47 1.16 3.51 2.62
N TRP A 48 2.04 4.20 3.35
CA TRP A 48 2.95 3.57 4.30
C TRP A 48 2.19 2.88 5.43
N ASP A 49 1.18 3.54 6.00
CA ASP A 49 0.35 2.98 7.06
C ASP A 49 -0.40 1.72 6.59
N ARG A 50 -0.97 1.74 5.38
CA ARG A 50 -1.61 0.56 4.78
C ARG A 50 -0.62 -0.58 4.54
N GLN A 51 0.59 -0.26 4.11
CA GLN A 51 1.61 -1.26 3.83
C GLN A 51 2.17 -1.87 5.13
N ALA A 52 2.36 -1.06 6.17
CA ALA A 52 2.75 -1.54 7.49
C ALA A 52 1.67 -2.44 8.11
N HIS A 53 0.39 -2.06 8.00
CA HIS A 53 -0.73 -2.87 8.46
C HIS A 53 -0.83 -4.21 7.71
N PHE A 54 -0.65 -4.18 6.39
CA PHE A 54 -0.67 -5.42 5.60
C PHE A 54 0.47 -6.37 5.96
N ARG A 55 1.68 -5.86 6.22
CA ARG A 55 2.79 -6.68 6.72
C ARG A 55 2.47 -7.31 8.06
N HIS A 56 1.96 -6.53 8.99
CA HIS A 56 1.56 -7.05 10.30
C HIS A 56 0.47 -8.14 10.20
N THR A 57 -0.52 -7.97 9.30
CA THR A 57 -1.53 -9.01 9.06
C THR A 57 -0.94 -10.28 8.46
N LEU A 58 0.08 -10.16 7.60
CA LEU A 58 0.81 -11.31 7.06
C LEU A 58 1.57 -12.05 8.16
N ASP A 59 2.27 -11.32 9.05
CA ASP A 59 3.03 -11.91 10.15
C ASP A 59 2.09 -12.70 11.09
N VAL A 60 0.96 -12.09 11.46
CA VAL A 60 -0.06 -12.76 12.31
C VAL A 60 -0.67 -13.97 11.59
N ALA A 61 -0.94 -13.87 10.28
CA ALA A 61 -1.46 -14.99 9.50
C ALA A 61 -0.44 -16.13 9.40
N GLN A 62 0.84 -15.79 9.29
CA GLN A 62 1.92 -16.77 9.24
C GLN A 62 2.06 -17.55 10.57
N GLU A 63 1.89 -16.88 11.71
CA GLU A 63 1.89 -17.53 13.02
C GLU A 63 0.70 -18.48 13.23
N GLN A 64 -0.42 -18.26 12.53
CA GLN A 64 -1.60 -19.11 12.65
C GLN A 64 -1.60 -20.33 11.72
N VAL A 65 -0.70 -20.37 10.75
CA VAL A 65 -0.61 -21.47 9.79
C VAL A 65 0.56 -22.37 10.12
N GLU A 66 0.28 -23.66 10.24
CA GLU A 66 1.29 -24.68 10.54
C GLU A 66 2.41 -24.69 9.49
N ASP A 67 3.58 -25.13 9.92
CA ASP A 67 4.71 -25.31 9.02
C ASP A 67 4.57 -26.61 8.23
N VAL A 68 5.21 -26.68 7.06
CA VAL A 68 5.32 -27.89 6.28
C VAL A 68 6.27 -28.86 7.00
N VAL A 69 5.78 -30.04 7.29
CA VAL A 69 6.56 -31.08 7.99
C VAL A 69 7.09 -32.08 6.95
N GLU A 70 8.38 -32.36 7.03
CA GLU A 70 9.03 -33.37 6.23
C GLU A 70 8.91 -34.73 6.95
N VAL A 71 8.37 -35.73 6.27
CA VAL A 71 8.15 -37.07 6.83
C VAL A 71 8.80 -38.10 5.92
N ALA A 72 9.65 -38.92 6.53
CA ALA A 72 10.21 -40.08 5.87
C ALA A 72 9.13 -41.18 5.78
N ASP A 73 8.84 -41.65 4.59
CA ASP A 73 7.87 -42.71 4.30
C ASP A 73 8.55 -43.80 3.44
N THR A 74 7.86 -44.90 3.26
CA THR A 74 8.32 -46.01 2.40
C THR A 74 7.29 -46.23 1.32
N ASP A 75 7.74 -46.25 0.07
CA ASP A 75 6.87 -46.57 -1.06
C ASP A 75 6.33 -48.00 -0.90
N PRO A 76 5.01 -48.18 -0.78
CA PRO A 76 4.41 -49.50 -0.55
C PRO A 76 4.60 -50.47 -1.75
N ARG A 77 4.97 -49.97 -2.93
CA ARG A 77 5.17 -50.77 -4.13
C ARG A 77 6.60 -51.25 -4.29
N THR A 78 7.56 -50.40 -3.94
CA THR A 78 8.98 -50.66 -4.19
C THR A 78 9.77 -50.95 -2.93
N GLY A 79 9.23 -50.61 -1.74
CA GLY A 79 9.93 -50.70 -0.46
C GLY A 79 11.07 -49.68 -0.30
N THR A 80 11.18 -48.73 -1.24
CA THR A 80 12.23 -47.72 -1.18
C THR A 80 11.83 -46.56 -0.24
N PRO A 81 12.80 -45.97 0.51
CA PRO A 81 12.52 -44.80 1.31
C PRO A 81 12.18 -43.59 0.43
N VAL A 82 11.06 -42.92 0.73
CA VAL A 82 10.58 -41.73 0.02
C VAL A 82 10.31 -40.62 1.06
N THR A 83 10.73 -39.43 0.73
CA THR A 83 10.41 -38.25 1.53
C THR A 83 9.10 -37.65 1.06
N ARG A 84 8.15 -37.47 1.95
CA ARG A 84 6.87 -36.78 1.69
C ARG A 84 6.75 -35.54 2.55
N TYR A 85 5.96 -34.61 2.11
CA TYR A 85 5.73 -33.34 2.82
C TYR A 85 4.29 -33.27 3.27
N ALA A 86 4.05 -33.06 4.55
CA ALA A 86 2.73 -32.93 5.14
C ALA A 86 2.41 -31.48 5.47
N PHE A 87 1.23 -31.03 5.09
CA PHE A 87 0.68 -29.73 5.46
C PHE A 87 -0.81 -29.90 5.75
N GLU A 88 -1.24 -29.54 6.97
CA GLU A 88 -2.64 -29.67 7.44
C GLU A 88 -3.25 -31.06 7.20
N GLY A 89 -2.48 -32.11 7.42
CA GLY A 89 -2.94 -33.48 7.22
C GLY A 89 -3.00 -33.96 5.78
N ILE A 90 -2.59 -33.12 4.80
CA ILE A 90 -2.52 -33.47 3.39
C ILE A 90 -1.08 -33.76 3.02
N TRP A 91 -0.87 -34.82 2.22
CA TRP A 91 0.47 -35.26 1.78
C TRP A 91 0.78 -34.74 0.38
N TYR A 92 1.97 -34.17 0.22
CA TYR A 92 2.47 -33.64 -1.04
C TYR A 92 3.74 -34.39 -1.46
N ALA A 93 3.94 -34.53 -2.76
CA ALA A 93 5.09 -35.20 -3.33
C ALA A 93 6.35 -34.33 -3.28
N THR A 94 6.21 -33.01 -3.31
CA THR A 94 7.30 -32.04 -3.31
C THR A 94 7.11 -30.98 -2.25
N ARG A 95 8.23 -30.49 -1.70
CA ARG A 95 8.23 -29.40 -0.73
C ARG A 95 7.64 -28.11 -1.32
N ASP A 96 7.99 -27.80 -2.57
CA ASP A 96 7.54 -26.59 -3.25
C ASP A 96 6.03 -26.54 -3.42
N GLU A 97 5.40 -27.69 -3.64
CA GLU A 97 3.94 -27.77 -3.73
C GLU A 97 3.28 -27.50 -2.37
N ALA A 98 3.77 -28.11 -1.30
CA ALA A 98 3.28 -27.88 0.06
C ALA A 98 3.46 -26.43 0.50
N GLU A 99 4.64 -25.84 0.26
CA GLU A 99 4.94 -24.43 0.59
C GLU A 99 4.09 -23.47 -0.24
N ARG A 100 3.79 -23.76 -1.49
CA ARG A 100 2.89 -22.94 -2.31
C ARG A 100 1.47 -22.92 -1.75
N ILE A 101 0.94 -24.06 -1.34
CA ILE A 101 -0.38 -24.15 -0.73
C ILE A 101 -0.40 -23.44 0.62
N ARG A 102 0.65 -23.61 1.43
CA ARG A 102 0.83 -22.87 2.69
C ARG A 102 0.83 -21.36 2.46
N ALA A 103 1.61 -20.86 1.50
CA ALA A 103 1.68 -19.45 1.16
C ALA A 103 0.32 -18.90 0.66
N GLN A 104 -0.42 -19.67 -0.12
CA GLN A 104 -1.76 -19.31 -0.55
C GLN A 104 -2.71 -19.14 0.64
N LYS A 105 -2.69 -20.09 1.59
CA LYS A 105 -3.52 -20.03 2.80
C LYS A 105 -3.18 -18.82 3.68
N ILE A 106 -1.89 -18.54 3.90
CA ILE A 106 -1.45 -17.33 4.61
C ILE A 106 -1.99 -16.07 3.93
N GLY A 107 -1.91 -16.00 2.60
CA GLY A 107 -2.44 -14.88 1.83
C GLY A 107 -3.96 -14.72 1.93
N ASP A 108 -4.71 -15.81 2.02
CA ASP A 108 -6.16 -15.79 2.16
C ASP A 108 -6.59 -15.31 3.54
N ILE A 109 -5.92 -15.78 4.60
CA ILE A 109 -6.13 -15.35 5.98
C ILE A 109 -5.79 -13.86 6.13
N ALA A 110 -4.62 -13.43 5.61
CA ALA A 110 -4.21 -12.02 5.67
C ALA A 110 -5.18 -11.10 4.93
N ARG A 111 -5.73 -11.52 3.78
CA ARG A 111 -6.78 -10.78 3.06
C ARG A 111 -8.08 -10.68 3.84
N GLY A 112 -8.47 -11.72 4.54
CA GLY A 112 -9.60 -11.72 5.45
C GLY A 112 -9.44 -10.66 6.53
N PHE A 113 -8.34 -10.67 7.26
CA PHE A 113 -8.04 -9.67 8.29
C PHE A 113 -8.00 -8.24 7.74
N TYR A 114 -7.40 -8.05 6.56
CA TYR A 114 -7.33 -6.74 5.93
C TYR A 114 -8.71 -6.20 5.51
N ARG A 115 -9.59 -7.06 5.06
CA ARG A 115 -10.96 -6.68 4.67
C ARG A 115 -11.78 -6.23 5.87
N ASP A 116 -11.61 -6.89 7.01
CA ASP A 116 -12.42 -6.63 8.22
C ASP A 116 -11.84 -5.48 9.07
N LEU A 117 -10.59 -5.06 8.80
CA LEU A 117 -9.90 -4.00 9.52
C LEU A 117 -10.66 -2.64 9.51
N PRO A 118 -11.22 -2.15 8.38
CA PRO A 118 -11.97 -0.89 8.38
C PRO A 118 -13.18 -0.91 9.32
N ALA A 119 -13.90 -2.03 9.37
CA ALA A 119 -15.05 -2.20 10.25
C ALA A 119 -14.62 -2.23 11.73
N ALA A 120 -13.55 -2.94 12.06
CA ALA A 120 -13.00 -3.01 13.41
C ALA A 120 -12.49 -1.64 13.90
N LEU A 121 -11.84 -0.86 13.03
CA LEU A 121 -11.38 0.49 13.35
C LEU A 121 -12.55 1.48 13.52
N ALA A 122 -13.63 1.34 12.73
CA ALA A 122 -14.84 2.14 12.88
C ALA A 122 -15.53 1.86 14.22
N ALA A 123 -15.72 0.59 14.59
CA ALA A 123 -16.29 0.18 15.86
C ALA A 123 -15.50 0.72 17.05
N ARG A 124 -14.16 0.63 17.01
CA ARG A 124 -13.30 1.16 18.08
C ARG A 124 -13.34 2.69 18.21
N ARG A 125 -13.61 3.42 17.11
CA ARG A 125 -13.81 4.88 17.14
C ARG A 125 -15.13 5.26 17.80
N GLU A 126 -16.16 4.46 17.61
CA GLU A 126 -17.47 4.68 18.25
C GLU A 126 -17.40 4.40 19.74
N ASP A 127 -16.76 3.30 20.15
CA ASP A 127 -16.54 2.99 21.58
C ASP A 127 -15.71 4.06 22.30
N GLY A 128 -14.71 4.63 21.65
CA GLY A 128 -13.91 5.73 22.21
C GLY A 128 -14.66 7.07 22.34
N LYS A 129 -15.79 7.25 21.64
CA LYS A 129 -16.66 8.44 21.77
C LYS A 129 -17.70 8.32 22.87
N LEU A 130 -18.03 7.11 23.29
CA LEU A 130 -18.98 6.83 24.36
C LEU A 130 -18.34 6.82 25.75
N GLY A 131 -17.01 6.90 25.82
CA GLY A 131 -16.21 6.88 27.07
C GLY A 131 -15.72 8.24 27.55
N ASN A 132 -16.23 9.34 27.00
CA ASN A 132 -15.93 10.73 27.42
C ASN A 132 -17.27 11.41 27.77
#